data_0da7edf744d085ea60e87693bca3fcb4
#
_entry.id   0da7edf744d085ea60e87693bca3fcb4
#
_cell.length_a   1.000
_cell.length_b   1.000
_cell.length_c   1.000
_cell.angle_alpha   90.00
_cell.angle_beta   90.00
_cell.angle_gamma   90.00
#
_symmetry.space_group_name_H-M   'P 1'
#
loop_
_entity.id
_entity.type
_entity.pdbx_description
1 polymer ?
#
loop_
_entity_poly.entity_id
_entity_poly.type
_entity_poly.pdbx_seq_one_letter_code
_entity_poly.pdbx_strand_id
1 'polypeptide(L)'
;MSNNPKIPFSFKKLTSRNYSVLKDELLELYLQAFTTGEYAQYVSRKDASWKLDEIQSIGSGVAAMLHGKPAGALMGIPFALDTDFPAENHPHIPMEKTVYIAELMVHEDVRGQGIASALIHEFLENEKEKGITDAVIRVWIENIPAVKLYEKLGFRRIEEITQTKFKSETETFEMKKIYLHKKLK
;
A
#
# COMPACT_ATOMS: atom_id res chain seq x y z
N MET A 1 14.07 20.17 -19.35
CA MET A 1 13.36 18.87 -19.32
C MET A 1 14.38 17.79 -19.03
N SER A 2 14.46 17.32 -17.79
CA SER A 2 15.42 16.30 -17.39
C SER A 2 14.93 14.95 -17.93
N ASN A 3 15.57 14.42 -18.96
CA ASN A 3 15.46 13.03 -19.41
C ASN A 3 16.18 12.14 -18.40
N ASN A 4 15.59 11.93 -17.23
CA ASN A 4 16.05 10.84 -16.37
C ASN A 4 15.66 9.53 -17.06
N PRO A 5 16.59 8.64 -17.40
CA PRO A 5 16.26 7.36 -17.99
C PRO A 5 15.35 6.61 -17.00
N LYS A 6 14.12 6.28 -17.44
CA LYS A 6 13.23 5.43 -16.64
C LYS A 6 13.97 4.12 -16.38
N ILE A 7 14.28 3.83 -15.14
CA ILE A 7 14.90 2.56 -14.77
C ILE A 7 13.95 1.45 -15.22
N PRO A 8 14.39 0.47 -16.01
CA PRO A 8 13.54 -0.62 -16.45
C PRO A 8 13.24 -1.54 -15.26
N PHE A 9 12.00 -1.60 -14.86
CA PHE A 9 11.50 -2.55 -13.88
C PHE A 9 10.38 -3.39 -14.49
N SER A 10 10.20 -4.62 -13.97
CA SER A 10 9.13 -5.53 -14.36
C SER A 10 8.20 -5.78 -13.21
N PHE A 11 6.94 -6.13 -13.50
CA PHE A 11 5.98 -6.50 -12.47
C PHE A 11 5.94 -8.00 -12.26
N LYS A 12 5.70 -8.41 -11.01
CA LYS A 12 5.51 -9.79 -10.61
C LYS A 12 4.35 -9.90 -9.64
N LYS A 13 3.29 -10.62 -10.02
CA LYS A 13 2.19 -10.95 -9.09
C LYS A 13 2.75 -11.75 -7.91
N LEU A 14 2.39 -11.37 -6.68
CA LEU A 14 2.76 -12.10 -5.48
C LEU A 14 1.81 -13.28 -5.32
N THR A 15 2.33 -14.47 -5.52
CA THR A 15 1.66 -15.75 -5.27
C THR A 15 2.27 -16.39 -4.04
N SER A 16 1.59 -17.34 -3.40
CA SER A 16 2.14 -18.05 -2.23
C SER A 16 3.54 -18.62 -2.50
N ARG A 17 3.79 -19.11 -3.73
CA ARG A 17 5.07 -19.69 -4.11
C ARG A 17 6.19 -18.66 -4.20
N ASN A 18 5.98 -17.53 -4.88
CA ASN A 18 7.04 -16.55 -5.06
C ASN A 18 7.17 -15.60 -3.87
N TYR A 19 6.10 -15.39 -3.11
CA TYR A 19 6.16 -14.65 -1.86
C TYR A 19 7.14 -15.28 -0.87
N SER A 20 7.07 -16.61 -0.67
CA SER A 20 7.98 -17.29 0.24
C SER A 20 9.46 -17.14 -0.14
N VAL A 21 9.75 -16.99 -1.43
CA VAL A 21 11.11 -16.75 -1.95
C VAL A 21 11.53 -15.28 -1.75
N LEU A 22 10.59 -14.33 -1.88
CA LEU A 22 10.85 -12.89 -1.81
C LEU A 22 10.61 -12.30 -0.42
N LYS A 23 10.19 -13.12 0.55
CA LYS A 23 9.73 -12.63 1.85
C LYS A 23 10.76 -11.76 2.57
N ASP A 24 12.01 -12.19 2.59
CA ASP A 24 13.06 -11.46 3.30
C ASP A 24 13.31 -10.09 2.67
N GLU A 25 13.37 -10.02 1.33
CA GLU A 25 13.53 -8.76 0.62
C GLU A 25 12.31 -7.85 0.76
N LEU A 26 11.10 -8.42 0.77
CA LEU A 26 9.87 -7.66 1.01
C LEU A 26 9.81 -7.12 2.44
N LEU A 27 10.31 -7.89 3.42
CA LEU A 27 10.39 -7.46 4.81
C LEU A 27 11.39 -6.31 4.98
N GLU A 28 12.57 -6.39 4.35
CA GLU A 28 13.53 -5.27 4.36
C GLU A 28 12.93 -4.02 3.70
N LEU A 29 12.26 -4.19 2.55
CA LEU A 29 11.57 -3.11 1.86
C LEU A 29 10.48 -2.48 2.75
N TYR A 30 9.71 -3.29 3.47
CA TYR A 30 8.69 -2.82 4.42
C TYR A 30 9.31 -1.98 5.53
N LEU A 31 10.33 -2.52 6.21
CA LEU A 31 11.00 -1.84 7.29
C LEU A 31 11.61 -0.51 6.80
N GLN A 32 12.33 -0.53 5.69
CA GLN A 32 12.89 0.67 5.11
C GLN A 32 11.81 1.70 4.76
N ALA A 33 10.69 1.29 4.18
CA ALA A 33 9.63 2.20 3.77
C ALA A 33 8.89 2.87 4.94
N PHE A 34 8.71 2.16 6.06
CA PHE A 34 7.86 2.61 7.16
C PHE A 34 8.61 3.00 8.44
N THR A 35 9.87 2.62 8.59
CA THR A 35 10.63 2.94 9.81
C THR A 35 11.76 3.95 9.60
N THR A 36 11.90 4.47 8.37
CA THR A 36 12.92 5.49 8.04
C THR A 36 12.29 6.75 7.43
N GLY A 37 13.01 7.86 7.49
CA GLY A 37 12.60 9.13 6.90
C GLY A 37 11.59 9.92 7.72
N GLU A 38 11.01 10.94 7.09
CA GLU A 38 10.13 11.92 7.73
C GLU A 38 8.83 11.33 8.27
N TYR A 39 8.31 10.28 7.63
CA TYR A 39 7.04 9.64 7.99
C TYR A 39 7.25 8.32 8.76
N ALA A 40 8.41 8.15 9.38
CA ALA A 40 8.76 6.94 10.10
C ALA A 40 7.82 6.66 11.28
N GLN A 41 7.50 5.37 11.46
CA GLN A 41 6.79 4.83 12.61
C GLN A 41 7.66 3.73 13.22
N TYR A 42 7.46 3.42 14.49
CA TYR A 42 8.06 2.23 15.06
C TYR A 42 7.26 0.99 14.67
N VAL A 43 7.90 0.06 14.02
CA VAL A 43 7.38 -1.28 13.72
C VAL A 43 8.48 -2.29 13.99
N SER A 44 8.22 -3.27 14.85
CA SER A 44 9.18 -4.34 15.07
C SER A 44 9.29 -5.25 13.84
N ARG A 45 10.47 -5.86 13.64
CA ARG A 45 10.67 -6.81 12.54
C ARG A 45 9.68 -7.98 12.59
N LYS A 46 9.33 -8.42 13.79
CA LYS A 46 8.35 -9.48 14.01
C LYS A 46 6.95 -9.06 13.55
N ASP A 47 6.52 -7.86 13.93
CA ASP A 47 5.20 -7.35 13.56
C ASP A 47 5.10 -7.08 12.05
N ALA A 48 6.18 -6.53 11.46
CA ALA A 48 6.27 -6.36 10.01
C ALA A 48 6.17 -7.69 9.26
N SER A 49 6.90 -8.72 9.70
CA SER A 49 6.83 -10.07 9.10
C SER A 49 5.44 -10.66 9.23
N TRP A 50 4.85 -10.59 10.42
CA TRP A 50 3.49 -11.08 10.65
C TRP A 50 2.46 -10.37 9.78
N LYS A 51 2.57 -9.05 9.67
CA LYS A 51 1.67 -8.22 8.84
C LYS A 51 1.73 -8.60 7.37
N LEU A 52 2.92 -8.80 6.82
CA LEU A 52 3.09 -9.23 5.43
C LEU A 52 2.51 -10.63 5.19
N ASP A 53 2.74 -11.58 6.11
CA ASP A 53 2.18 -12.93 6.03
C ASP A 53 0.65 -12.91 6.09
N GLU A 54 0.08 -12.13 7.00
CA GLU A 54 -1.37 -11.95 7.13
C GLU A 54 -1.96 -11.46 5.80
N ILE A 55 -1.46 -10.33 5.28
CA ILE A 55 -1.95 -9.76 4.02
C ILE A 55 -1.81 -10.75 2.87
N GLN A 56 -0.68 -11.45 2.77
CA GLN A 56 -0.46 -12.43 1.70
C GLN A 56 -1.42 -13.62 1.80
N SER A 57 -1.83 -14.00 3.01
CA SER A 57 -2.72 -15.15 3.23
C SER A 57 -4.17 -14.90 2.81
N ILE A 58 -4.63 -13.65 2.88
CA ILE A 58 -6.03 -13.26 2.67
C ILE A 58 -6.24 -12.33 1.47
N GLY A 59 -5.17 -11.86 0.87
CA GLY A 59 -5.20 -10.82 -0.15
C GLY A 59 -4.41 -11.16 -1.40
N SER A 60 -3.93 -10.12 -2.03
CA SER A 60 -3.14 -10.19 -3.27
C SER A 60 -2.07 -9.11 -3.26
N GLY A 61 -1.10 -9.24 -4.16
CA GLY A 61 -0.04 -8.25 -4.27
C GLY A 61 0.68 -8.28 -5.61
N VAL A 62 1.45 -7.23 -5.84
CA VAL A 62 2.35 -7.08 -6.98
C VAL A 62 3.66 -6.44 -6.51
N ALA A 63 4.78 -6.93 -7.03
CA ALA A 63 6.11 -6.36 -6.81
C ALA A 63 6.67 -5.76 -8.11
N ALA A 64 7.28 -4.59 -8.01
CA ALA A 64 8.11 -4.01 -9.05
C ALA A 64 9.55 -4.50 -8.85
N MET A 65 10.04 -5.28 -9.79
CA MET A 65 11.35 -5.94 -9.73
C MET A 65 12.41 -5.14 -10.48
N LEU A 66 13.52 -4.89 -9.83
CA LEU A 66 14.72 -4.25 -10.41
C LEU A 66 15.93 -5.13 -10.10
N HIS A 67 16.67 -5.54 -11.16
CA HIS A 67 17.85 -6.43 -11.01
C HIS A 67 17.55 -7.70 -10.18
N GLY A 68 16.35 -8.27 -10.33
CA GLY A 68 15.95 -9.50 -9.64
C GLY A 68 15.45 -9.33 -8.21
N LYS A 69 15.46 -8.11 -7.67
CA LYS A 69 14.96 -7.77 -6.30
C LYS A 69 13.75 -6.87 -6.34
N PRO A 70 12.86 -6.92 -5.34
CA PRO A 70 11.75 -5.99 -5.24
C PRO A 70 12.27 -4.57 -4.91
N ALA A 71 12.02 -3.64 -5.82
CA ALA A 71 12.29 -2.20 -5.65
C ALA A 71 11.05 -1.46 -5.13
N GLY A 72 9.89 -2.09 -5.23
CA GLY A 72 8.63 -1.66 -4.65
C GLY A 72 7.65 -2.81 -4.62
N ALA A 73 6.64 -2.70 -3.77
CA ALA A 73 5.54 -3.65 -3.71
C ALA A 73 4.23 -2.97 -3.26
N LEU A 74 3.13 -3.50 -3.74
CA LEU A 74 1.80 -3.16 -3.30
C LEU A 74 1.07 -4.43 -2.91
N MET A 75 0.41 -4.41 -1.75
CA MET A 75 -0.38 -5.52 -1.24
C MET A 75 -1.75 -5.00 -0.79
N GLY A 76 -2.79 -5.74 -1.08
CA GLY A 76 -4.16 -5.40 -0.72
C GLY A 76 -4.96 -6.59 -0.25
N ILE A 77 -6.04 -6.29 0.47
CA ILE A 77 -6.98 -7.26 1.04
C ILE A 77 -8.42 -6.89 0.65
N PRO A 78 -9.40 -7.81 0.76
CA PRO A 78 -10.80 -7.46 0.69
C PRO A 78 -11.15 -6.34 1.67
N PHE A 79 -11.82 -5.29 1.20
CA PHE A 79 -12.11 -4.12 2.05
C PHE A 79 -13.05 -4.45 3.21
N ALA A 80 -13.91 -5.44 3.05
CA ALA A 80 -14.77 -5.94 4.12
C ALA A 80 -14.00 -6.43 5.37
N LEU A 81 -12.69 -6.63 5.28
CA LEU A 81 -11.82 -7.01 6.40
C LEU A 81 -11.20 -5.82 7.14
N ASP A 82 -11.37 -4.58 6.65
CA ASP A 82 -10.92 -3.38 7.37
C ASP A 82 -11.97 -2.96 8.41
N THR A 83 -11.74 -3.36 9.65
CA THR A 83 -12.64 -3.08 10.79
C THR A 83 -12.57 -1.64 11.31
N ASP A 84 -11.59 -0.86 10.87
CA ASP A 84 -11.46 0.55 11.26
C ASP A 84 -12.36 1.48 10.42
N PHE A 85 -12.87 0.99 9.29
CA PHE A 85 -13.70 1.79 8.40
C PHE A 85 -15.17 1.80 8.86
N PRO A 86 -15.79 2.99 9.05
CA PRO A 86 -17.19 3.10 9.43
C PRO A 86 -18.11 2.87 8.22
N ALA A 87 -18.28 1.61 7.83
CA ALA A 87 -18.99 1.20 6.62
C ALA A 87 -20.45 1.69 6.58
N GLU A 88 -21.08 1.83 7.76
CA GLU A 88 -22.44 2.34 7.91
C GLU A 88 -22.62 3.77 7.39
N ASN A 89 -21.56 4.57 7.40
CA ASN A 89 -21.58 5.94 6.87
C ASN A 89 -21.45 5.97 5.34
N HIS A 90 -21.09 4.84 4.73
CA HIS A 90 -20.76 4.76 3.30
C HIS A 90 -21.47 3.62 2.57
N PRO A 91 -22.83 3.54 2.63
CA PRO A 91 -23.60 2.42 2.07
C PRO A 91 -23.50 2.30 0.54
N HIS A 92 -22.95 3.32 -0.12
CA HIS A 92 -22.75 3.34 -1.58
C HIS A 92 -21.46 2.63 -2.03
N ILE A 93 -20.56 2.26 -1.09
CA ILE A 93 -19.34 1.51 -1.38
C ILE A 93 -19.64 0.02 -1.27
N PRO A 94 -19.52 -0.75 -2.37
CA PRO A 94 -19.81 -2.19 -2.35
C PRO A 94 -18.66 -2.96 -1.69
N MET A 95 -18.72 -3.16 -0.37
CA MET A 95 -17.64 -3.74 0.44
C MET A 95 -17.05 -5.03 -0.15
N GLU A 96 -17.93 -5.94 -0.66
CA GLU A 96 -17.54 -7.22 -1.26
C GLU A 96 -16.89 -7.11 -2.64
N LYS A 97 -16.99 -5.94 -3.29
CA LYS A 97 -16.38 -5.64 -4.59
C LYS A 97 -15.33 -4.53 -4.51
N THR A 98 -14.86 -4.25 -3.31
CA THR A 98 -13.87 -3.22 -3.04
C THR A 98 -12.60 -3.86 -2.50
N VAL A 99 -11.46 -3.48 -3.08
CA VAL A 99 -10.14 -3.84 -2.55
C VAL A 99 -9.58 -2.71 -1.70
N TYR A 100 -9.02 -3.06 -0.55
CA TYR A 100 -8.26 -2.14 0.30
C TYR A 100 -6.76 -2.30 0.01
N ILE A 101 -6.13 -1.23 -0.48
CA ILE A 101 -4.66 -1.16 -0.62
C ILE A 101 -4.09 -0.99 0.79
N ALA A 102 -3.61 -2.09 1.36
CA ALA A 102 -3.14 -2.13 2.74
C ALA A 102 -1.70 -1.62 2.88
N GLU A 103 -0.82 -2.01 1.94
CA GLU A 103 0.58 -1.61 1.96
C GLU A 103 1.05 -1.19 0.55
N LEU A 104 1.73 -0.05 0.47
CA LEU A 104 2.43 0.43 -0.71
C LEU A 104 3.83 0.86 -0.31
N MET A 105 4.82 0.14 -0.78
CA MET A 105 6.22 0.29 -0.43
C MET A 105 7.03 0.61 -1.67
N VAL A 106 7.93 1.60 -1.59
CA VAL A 106 8.91 1.90 -2.66
C VAL A 106 10.24 2.21 -2.00
N HIS A 107 11.28 1.50 -2.42
CA HIS A 107 12.64 1.71 -1.93
C HIS A 107 13.07 3.16 -2.14
N GLU A 108 13.72 3.75 -1.15
CA GLU A 108 14.07 5.19 -1.16
C GLU A 108 14.90 5.60 -2.37
N ASP A 109 15.85 4.78 -2.80
CA ASP A 109 16.76 5.06 -3.93
C ASP A 109 16.04 5.20 -5.27
N VAL A 110 14.81 4.67 -5.37
CA VAL A 110 14.02 4.68 -6.62
C VAL A 110 12.71 5.46 -6.51
N ARG A 111 12.52 6.20 -5.41
CA ARG A 111 11.38 7.12 -5.28
C ARG A 111 11.43 8.22 -6.34
N GLY A 112 10.26 8.80 -6.63
CA GLY A 112 10.16 9.87 -7.65
C GLY A 112 10.20 9.39 -9.11
N GLN A 113 10.41 8.08 -9.36
CA GLN A 113 10.52 7.50 -10.70
C GLN A 113 9.20 6.90 -11.22
N GLY A 114 8.08 7.15 -10.53
CA GLY A 114 6.75 6.71 -10.95
C GLY A 114 6.40 5.27 -10.55
N ILE A 115 7.26 4.55 -9.81
CA ILE A 115 7.04 3.14 -9.41
C ILE A 115 5.74 2.98 -8.61
N ALA A 116 5.45 3.87 -7.66
CA ALA A 116 4.22 3.80 -6.88
C ALA A 116 2.96 3.90 -7.76
N SER A 117 2.93 4.85 -8.71
CA SER A 117 1.83 4.99 -9.67
C SER A 117 1.66 3.74 -10.53
N ALA A 118 2.76 3.17 -10.99
CA ALA A 118 2.77 1.99 -11.84
C ALA A 118 2.31 0.73 -11.06
N LEU A 119 2.73 0.58 -9.80
CA LEU A 119 2.26 -0.49 -8.90
C LEU A 119 0.76 -0.40 -8.66
N ILE A 120 0.23 0.80 -8.38
CA ILE A 120 -1.21 0.99 -8.20
C ILE A 120 -1.97 0.62 -9.48
N HIS A 121 -1.49 1.07 -10.64
CA HIS A 121 -2.12 0.73 -11.91
C HIS A 121 -2.15 -0.78 -12.14
N GLU A 122 -1.00 -1.43 -12.08
CA GLU A 122 -0.85 -2.87 -12.31
C GLU A 122 -1.71 -3.68 -11.33
N PHE A 123 -1.71 -3.31 -10.06
CA PHE A 123 -2.52 -3.98 -9.05
C PHE A 123 -4.02 -3.83 -9.33
N LEU A 124 -4.49 -2.62 -9.62
CA LEU A 124 -5.92 -2.37 -9.86
C LEU A 124 -6.42 -3.05 -11.14
N GLU A 125 -5.61 -3.14 -12.20
CA GLU A 125 -5.97 -3.91 -13.39
C GLU A 125 -6.12 -5.41 -13.06
N ASN A 126 -5.21 -5.97 -12.26
CA ASN A 126 -5.32 -7.35 -11.79
C ASN A 126 -6.58 -7.58 -10.93
N GLU A 127 -6.97 -6.62 -10.11
CA GLU A 127 -8.18 -6.74 -9.27
C GLU A 127 -9.47 -6.60 -10.09
N LYS A 128 -9.47 -5.73 -11.11
CA LYS A 128 -10.61 -5.63 -12.06
C LYS A 128 -10.89 -6.95 -12.78
N GLU A 129 -9.85 -7.68 -13.18
CA GLU A 129 -10.00 -9.02 -13.77
C GLU A 129 -10.72 -10.01 -12.86
N LYS A 130 -10.68 -9.78 -11.53
CA LYS A 130 -11.40 -10.59 -10.53
C LYS A 130 -12.81 -10.07 -10.23
N GLY A 131 -13.26 -9.01 -10.91
CA GLY A 131 -14.58 -8.40 -10.71
C GLY A 131 -14.64 -7.35 -9.61
N ILE A 132 -13.51 -6.85 -9.11
CA ILE A 132 -13.44 -5.73 -8.19
C ILE A 132 -13.80 -4.45 -8.95
N THR A 133 -14.69 -3.65 -8.38
CA THR A 133 -15.21 -2.41 -9.00
C THR A 133 -14.75 -1.14 -8.30
N ASP A 134 -14.21 -1.26 -7.10
CA ASP A 134 -13.84 -0.14 -6.26
C ASP A 134 -12.52 -0.40 -5.53
N ALA A 135 -11.79 0.65 -5.23
CA ALA A 135 -10.56 0.58 -4.45
C ALA A 135 -10.56 1.65 -3.36
N VAL A 136 -10.03 1.29 -2.20
CA VAL A 136 -9.83 2.18 -1.07
C VAL A 136 -8.37 2.12 -0.64
N ILE A 137 -7.84 3.25 -0.22
CA ILE A 137 -6.52 3.36 0.41
C ILE A 137 -6.62 4.27 1.62
N ARG A 138 -5.82 3.99 2.65
CA ARG A 138 -5.74 4.81 3.86
C ARG A 138 -4.33 5.36 4.00
N VAL A 139 -4.21 6.65 4.30
CA VAL A 139 -2.92 7.34 4.39
C VAL A 139 -2.90 8.34 5.54
N TRP A 140 -1.75 8.54 6.15
CA TRP A 140 -1.53 9.64 7.09
C TRP A 140 -1.72 10.98 6.39
N ILE A 141 -2.55 11.86 6.95
CA ILE A 141 -2.90 13.14 6.32
C ILE A 141 -1.68 14.04 6.09
N GLU A 142 -0.66 13.92 6.95
CA GLU A 142 0.59 14.68 6.84
C GLU A 142 1.56 14.11 5.78
N ASN A 143 1.34 12.89 5.28
CA ASN A 143 2.12 12.35 4.17
C ASN A 143 1.66 12.98 2.85
N ILE A 144 1.93 14.27 2.70
CA ILE A 144 1.48 15.08 1.57
C ILE A 144 1.88 14.50 0.21
N PRO A 145 3.10 13.96 0.02
CA PRO A 145 3.46 13.33 -1.26
C PRO A 145 2.55 12.16 -1.64
N ALA A 146 2.22 11.29 -0.67
CA ALA A 146 1.34 10.15 -0.90
C ALA A 146 -0.11 10.60 -1.16
N VAL A 147 -0.63 11.55 -0.38
CA VAL A 147 -1.98 12.11 -0.57
C VAL A 147 -2.12 12.69 -1.98
N LYS A 148 -1.18 13.53 -2.41
CA LYS A 148 -1.17 14.12 -3.77
C LYS A 148 -1.09 13.06 -4.87
N LEU A 149 -0.31 12.00 -4.66
CA LEU A 149 -0.23 10.88 -5.59
C LEU A 149 -1.60 10.21 -5.77
N TYR A 150 -2.27 9.87 -4.68
CA TYR A 150 -3.56 9.18 -4.73
C TYR A 150 -4.65 10.07 -5.35
N GLU A 151 -4.71 11.34 -4.98
CA GLU A 151 -5.63 12.31 -5.58
C GLU A 151 -5.40 12.46 -7.10
N LYS A 152 -4.13 12.52 -7.55
CA LYS A 152 -3.77 12.54 -8.97
C LYS A 152 -4.19 11.26 -9.70
N LEU A 153 -4.18 10.12 -9.03
CA LEU A 153 -4.64 8.84 -9.57
C LEU A 153 -6.17 8.66 -9.54
N GLY A 154 -6.89 9.69 -9.10
CA GLY A 154 -8.35 9.72 -9.12
C GLY A 154 -9.04 9.22 -7.86
N PHE A 155 -8.28 8.95 -6.80
CA PHE A 155 -8.87 8.69 -5.49
C PHE A 155 -9.45 9.98 -4.89
N ARG A 156 -10.54 9.87 -4.13
CA ARG A 156 -11.23 10.97 -3.46
C ARG A 156 -11.36 10.68 -1.98
N ARG A 157 -11.13 11.68 -1.14
CA ARG A 157 -11.29 11.57 0.32
C ARG A 157 -12.74 11.26 0.66
N ILE A 158 -12.95 10.32 1.57
CA ILE A 158 -14.28 9.88 1.99
C ILE A 158 -14.46 9.87 3.51
N GLU A 159 -13.40 9.61 4.29
CA GLU A 159 -13.50 9.47 5.73
C GLU A 159 -12.19 9.84 6.40
N GLU A 160 -12.23 10.25 7.67
CA GLU A 160 -11.06 10.52 8.51
C GLU A 160 -11.16 9.75 9.81
N ILE A 161 -10.07 9.12 10.21
CA ILE A 161 -9.97 8.43 11.50
C ILE A 161 -8.69 8.83 12.23
N THR A 162 -8.68 8.65 13.55
CA THR A 162 -7.48 8.78 14.37
C THR A 162 -7.06 7.42 14.86
N GLN A 163 -5.78 7.09 14.70
CA GLN A 163 -5.18 5.85 15.20
C GLN A 163 -4.00 6.18 16.09
N THR A 164 -3.88 5.48 17.22
CA THR A 164 -2.67 5.50 18.03
C THR A 164 -1.59 4.67 17.36
N LYS A 165 -0.42 5.25 17.13
CA LYS A 165 0.76 4.61 16.55
C LYS A 165 1.94 4.70 17.48
N PHE A 166 2.89 3.79 17.32
CA PHE A 166 4.12 3.79 18.09
C PHE A 166 5.17 4.66 17.40
N LYS A 167 5.80 5.53 18.19
CA LYS A 167 6.97 6.31 17.81
C LYS A 167 8.26 5.58 18.22
N SER A 168 8.19 4.86 19.34
CA SER A 168 9.22 3.96 19.87
C SER A 168 8.54 2.77 20.56
N GLU A 169 9.30 1.88 21.21
CA GLU A 169 8.73 0.77 22.00
C GLU A 169 7.82 1.25 23.14
N THR A 170 8.02 2.46 23.64
CA THR A 170 7.34 3.00 24.83
C THR A 170 6.55 4.27 24.58
N GLU A 171 6.76 4.94 23.44
CA GLU A 171 6.08 6.19 23.10
C GLU A 171 5.09 5.98 21.99
N THR A 172 3.90 6.55 22.16
CA THR A 172 2.84 6.57 21.15
C THR A 172 2.51 7.99 20.73
N PHE A 173 1.84 8.11 19.59
CA PHE A 173 1.27 9.36 19.10
C PHE A 173 -0.02 9.12 18.34
N GLU A 174 -0.86 10.14 18.28
CA GLU A 174 -2.09 10.11 17.50
C GLU A 174 -1.81 10.45 16.04
N MET A 175 -2.22 9.56 15.15
CA MET A 175 -2.05 9.71 13.71
C MET A 175 -3.42 9.86 13.05
N LYS A 176 -3.68 11.03 12.49
CA LYS A 176 -4.86 11.27 11.67
C LYS A 176 -4.67 10.67 10.29
N LYS A 177 -5.55 9.76 9.92
CA LYS A 177 -5.54 9.10 8.61
C LYS A 177 -6.82 9.41 7.86
N ILE A 178 -6.66 9.55 6.54
CA ILE A 178 -7.79 9.68 5.63
C ILE A 178 -7.93 8.43 4.80
N TYR A 179 -9.16 8.01 4.58
CA TYR A 179 -9.53 7.06 3.56
C TYR A 179 -9.81 7.79 2.25
N LEU A 180 -9.27 7.25 1.17
CA LEU A 180 -9.56 7.72 -0.16
C LEU A 180 -10.12 6.55 -0.97
N HIS A 181 -11.18 6.83 -1.72
CA HIS A 181 -11.91 5.87 -2.55
C HIS A 181 -11.77 6.20 -4.02
N LYS A 182 -11.74 5.17 -4.84
CA LYS A 182 -11.76 5.26 -6.29
C LYS A 182 -12.65 4.18 -6.87
N LYS A 183 -13.61 4.59 -7.71
CA LYS A 183 -14.37 3.67 -8.56
C LYS A 183 -13.52 3.29 -9.76
N LEU A 184 -13.41 1.98 -10.01
CA LEU A 184 -12.66 1.43 -11.13
C LEU A 184 -13.57 1.41 -12.37
N LYS A 185 -13.03 1.86 -13.49
CA LYS A 185 -13.76 1.88 -14.79
C LYS A 185 -13.39 0.67 -15.62
#